data_ad3506b6fa3ebcf9b9f6c324d4e95dd8
#
_entry.id   ad3506b6fa3ebcf9b9f6c324d4e95dd8
#
_cell.length_a   1.000
_cell.length_b   1.000
_cell.length_c   1.000
_cell.angle_alpha   90.00
_cell.angle_beta   90.00
_cell.angle_gamma   90.00
#
_symmetry.space_group_name_H-M   'P 1'
#
loop_
_entity.id
_entity.type
_entity.pdbx_description
1 polymer ?
#
loop_
_entity_poly.entity_id
_entity_poly.type
_entity_poly.pdbx_seq_one_letter_code
_entity_poly.pdbx_strand_id
1 'polypeptide(L)'
;KYFESEGYFSAVQLRSNQEIVTFDIDSHECSEIELKVFEVLHDQGRIYSFGSRSIFNDKYVSVLIKNMPSMDSNAYGVLVDIAAKIVPAINNRFISLSHELTISKSAESLTDAIEMVSSGILAMELEKRKIIEDVIVQINTSFHSLELTDVQENYFVSLIENQLLNKEVGNQFLSIRDTLDNCLSSIKNTQEMNISVNDAVPEDYQDVELF
;
A
#
# COMPACT_ATOMS: atom_id res chain seq x y z
N LYS A 1 7.91 -23.71 -11.49
CA LYS A 1 8.52 -24.94 -10.93
C LYS A 1 7.71 -26.20 -11.30
N TYR A 2 6.37 -26.28 -11.03
CA TYR A 2 5.60 -27.49 -11.35
C TYR A 2 5.64 -27.83 -12.86
N PHE A 3 5.27 -26.91 -13.74
CA PHE A 3 5.29 -27.14 -15.19
C PHE A 3 6.70 -27.46 -15.70
N GLU A 4 7.70 -26.80 -15.18
CA GLU A 4 9.10 -26.98 -15.51
C GLU A 4 9.61 -28.38 -15.05
N SER A 5 9.27 -28.81 -13.82
CA SER A 5 9.65 -30.14 -13.33
C SER A 5 9.04 -31.28 -14.12
N GLU A 6 7.87 -31.06 -14.72
CA GLU A 6 7.19 -32.02 -15.61
C GLU A 6 7.61 -31.86 -17.08
N GLY A 7 8.56 -30.98 -17.40
CA GLY A 7 9.07 -30.73 -18.75
C GLY A 7 8.15 -29.91 -19.64
N TYR A 8 7.24 -29.13 -19.07
CA TYR A 8 6.36 -28.22 -19.82
C TYR A 8 6.93 -26.80 -19.88
N PHE A 9 7.07 -26.29 -21.08
CA PHE A 9 7.47 -24.91 -21.35
C PHE A 9 6.28 -23.98 -21.18
N SER A 10 6.43 -22.94 -20.38
CA SER A 10 5.29 -22.05 -20.11
C SER A 10 5.72 -20.58 -19.98
N ALA A 11 4.82 -19.71 -20.42
CA ALA A 11 4.92 -18.27 -20.21
C ALA A 11 3.71 -17.77 -19.41
N VAL A 12 3.90 -16.73 -18.61
CA VAL A 12 2.88 -16.17 -17.74
C VAL A 12 2.76 -14.67 -18.01
N GLN A 13 1.54 -14.19 -18.09
CA GLN A 13 1.23 -12.76 -18.10
C GLN A 13 0.40 -12.41 -16.87
N LEU A 14 0.86 -11.39 -16.14
CA LEU A 14 0.15 -10.76 -15.04
C LEU A 14 -0.30 -9.37 -15.47
N ARG A 15 -1.56 -9.05 -15.25
CA ARG A 15 -2.17 -7.76 -15.62
C ARG A 15 -2.69 -7.06 -14.39
N SER A 16 -2.22 -5.85 -14.15
CA SER A 16 -2.80 -4.93 -13.18
C SER A 16 -3.40 -3.72 -13.91
N ASN A 17 -4.10 -2.86 -13.18
CA ASN A 17 -4.62 -1.61 -13.76
C ASN A 17 -3.50 -0.63 -14.17
N GLN A 18 -2.29 -0.84 -13.73
CA GLN A 18 -1.15 0.06 -13.95
C GLN A 18 -0.09 -0.53 -14.87
N GLU A 19 0.05 -1.85 -14.90
CA GLU A 19 1.16 -2.52 -15.56
C GLU A 19 0.78 -3.93 -16.03
N ILE A 20 1.37 -4.32 -17.15
CA ILE A 20 1.32 -5.69 -17.67
C ILE A 20 2.73 -6.25 -17.64
N VAL A 21 2.92 -7.32 -16.88
CA VAL A 21 4.18 -8.04 -16.79
C VAL A 21 4.06 -9.39 -17.46
N THR A 22 4.98 -9.68 -18.36
CA THR A 22 5.08 -10.99 -19.03
C THR A 22 6.41 -11.64 -18.68
N PHE A 23 6.35 -12.94 -18.41
CA PHE A 23 7.52 -13.69 -18.01
C PHE A 23 7.50 -15.06 -18.67
N ASP A 24 8.57 -15.40 -19.37
CA ASP A 24 8.82 -16.74 -19.86
C ASP A 24 9.70 -17.51 -18.87
N ILE A 25 9.27 -18.70 -18.47
CA ILE A 25 9.96 -19.47 -17.44
C ILE A 25 11.34 -19.92 -17.92
N ASP A 26 11.50 -20.18 -19.23
CA ASP A 26 12.76 -20.69 -19.79
C ASP A 26 13.75 -19.57 -20.15
N SER A 27 13.29 -18.55 -20.86
CA SER A 27 14.13 -17.49 -21.42
C SER A 27 14.09 -16.18 -20.63
N HIS A 28 13.26 -16.09 -19.60
CA HIS A 28 12.93 -14.91 -18.81
C HIS A 28 12.19 -13.80 -19.57
N GLU A 29 12.36 -13.70 -20.88
CA GLU A 29 11.67 -12.73 -21.74
C GLU A 29 10.77 -13.44 -22.73
N CYS A 30 9.52 -12.99 -22.86
CA CYS A 30 8.59 -13.50 -23.87
C CYS A 30 8.97 -12.98 -25.26
N SER A 31 8.86 -13.85 -26.26
CA SER A 31 9.02 -13.46 -27.66
C SER A 31 7.86 -12.55 -28.13
N GLU A 32 8.08 -11.78 -29.21
CA GLU A 32 7.02 -10.93 -29.79
C GLU A 32 5.77 -11.71 -30.17
N ILE A 33 5.92 -12.97 -30.58
CA ILE A 33 4.79 -13.86 -30.93
C ILE A 33 3.99 -14.21 -29.69
N GLU A 34 4.64 -14.51 -28.56
CA GLU A 34 3.99 -14.82 -27.29
C GLU A 34 3.27 -13.61 -26.72
N LEU A 35 3.85 -12.42 -26.82
CA LEU A 35 3.19 -11.18 -26.44
C LEU A 35 1.90 -10.97 -27.23
N LYS A 36 1.93 -11.17 -28.54
CA LYS A 36 0.71 -11.11 -29.40
C LYS A 36 -0.31 -12.19 -29.05
N VAL A 37 0.13 -13.38 -28.71
CA VAL A 37 -0.76 -14.47 -28.26
C VAL A 37 -1.51 -14.04 -27.00
N PHE A 38 -0.82 -13.48 -26.01
CA PHE A 38 -1.46 -12.95 -24.80
C PHE A 38 -2.42 -11.79 -25.10
N GLU A 39 -2.03 -10.85 -25.97
CA GLU A 39 -2.85 -9.71 -26.34
C GLU A 39 -4.17 -10.13 -27.01
N VAL A 40 -4.12 -11.10 -27.93
CA VAL A 40 -5.29 -11.52 -28.72
C VAL A 40 -6.17 -12.53 -27.97
N LEU A 41 -5.56 -13.43 -27.20
CA LEU A 41 -6.27 -14.60 -26.65
C LEU A 41 -6.67 -14.46 -25.17
N HIS A 42 -6.26 -13.41 -24.46
CA HIS A 42 -6.60 -13.27 -23.04
C HIS A 42 -8.12 -13.18 -22.78
N ASP A 43 -8.89 -12.63 -23.72
CA ASP A 43 -10.34 -12.47 -23.59
C ASP A 43 -11.15 -13.55 -24.31
N GLN A 44 -10.48 -14.53 -24.94
CA GLN A 44 -11.13 -15.58 -25.74
C GLN A 44 -11.71 -16.75 -24.92
N GLY A 45 -11.87 -16.54 -23.60
CA GLY A 45 -12.40 -17.53 -22.67
C GLY A 45 -11.33 -18.12 -21.75
N ARG A 46 -11.76 -19.00 -20.84
CA ARG A 46 -10.88 -19.54 -19.80
C ARG A 46 -9.78 -20.45 -20.34
N ILE A 47 -10.05 -21.21 -21.39
CA ILE A 47 -9.11 -22.14 -22.01
C ILE A 47 -9.25 -22.03 -23.52
N TYR A 48 -8.16 -21.75 -24.20
CA TYR A 48 -8.11 -21.72 -25.63
C TYR A 48 -6.89 -22.49 -26.13
N SER A 49 -7.12 -23.51 -26.97
CA SER A 49 -6.09 -24.42 -27.52
C SER A 49 -5.88 -24.18 -29.02
N PHE A 50 -4.61 -24.12 -29.43
CA PHE A 50 -4.21 -23.91 -30.81
C PHE A 50 -2.90 -24.64 -31.11
N GLY A 51 -2.95 -25.57 -32.06
CA GLY A 51 -1.82 -26.46 -32.39
C GLY A 51 -1.38 -27.27 -31.14
N SER A 52 -0.10 -27.20 -30.80
CA SER A 52 0.47 -27.83 -29.61
C SER A 52 0.52 -26.87 -28.39
N ARG A 53 -0.29 -25.84 -28.36
CA ARG A 53 -0.28 -24.81 -27.32
C ARG A 53 -1.66 -24.63 -26.74
N SER A 54 -1.72 -24.26 -25.47
CA SER A 54 -2.96 -23.83 -24.79
C SER A 54 -2.71 -22.66 -23.90
N ILE A 55 -3.61 -21.69 -23.93
CA ILE A 55 -3.64 -20.57 -23.01
C ILE A 55 -4.78 -20.78 -22.00
N PHE A 56 -4.47 -20.52 -20.74
CA PHE A 56 -5.40 -20.60 -19.62
C PHE A 56 -5.53 -19.19 -19.06
N ASN A 57 -6.73 -18.65 -19.09
CA ASN A 57 -7.01 -17.26 -18.72
C ASN A 57 -7.82 -17.16 -17.44
N ASP A 58 -7.45 -16.21 -16.60
CA ASP A 58 -8.27 -15.66 -15.54
C ASP A 58 -8.19 -14.13 -15.61
N LYS A 59 -8.91 -13.43 -14.73
CA LYS A 59 -9.11 -11.98 -14.81
C LYS A 59 -7.81 -11.18 -14.91
N TYR A 60 -6.80 -11.54 -14.14
CA TYR A 60 -5.52 -10.82 -14.09
C TYR A 60 -4.32 -11.67 -14.48
N VAL A 61 -4.52 -12.96 -14.75
CA VAL A 61 -3.46 -13.92 -15.03
C VAL A 61 -3.79 -14.72 -16.27
N SER A 62 -2.83 -14.83 -17.17
CA SER A 62 -2.87 -15.78 -18.29
C SER A 62 -1.63 -16.64 -18.28
N VAL A 63 -1.78 -17.93 -18.47
CA VAL A 63 -0.68 -18.90 -18.57
C VAL A 63 -0.74 -19.58 -19.93
N LEU A 64 0.33 -19.45 -20.70
CA LEU A 64 0.52 -20.12 -21.98
C LEU A 64 1.42 -21.34 -21.79
N ILE A 65 0.91 -22.52 -22.08
CA ILE A 65 1.71 -23.75 -22.16
C ILE A 65 2.04 -24.01 -23.63
N LYS A 66 3.34 -24.14 -23.94
CA LYS A 66 3.86 -24.16 -25.33
C LYS A 66 3.94 -25.54 -25.95
N ASN A 67 4.04 -26.59 -25.12
CA ASN A 67 4.24 -27.98 -25.55
C ASN A 67 3.20 -28.90 -24.93
N MET A 68 1.92 -28.64 -25.20
CA MET A 68 0.82 -29.49 -24.76
C MET A 68 0.97 -30.93 -25.33
N PRO A 69 0.65 -31.94 -24.54
CA PRO A 69 0.53 -33.32 -25.05
C PRO A 69 -0.56 -33.42 -26.10
N SER A 70 -0.59 -34.56 -26.82
CA SER A 70 -1.67 -34.85 -27.76
C SER A 70 -3.05 -34.83 -27.08
N MET A 71 -4.05 -34.21 -27.69
CA MET A 71 -5.41 -34.09 -27.14
C MET A 71 -6.04 -35.44 -26.77
N ASP A 72 -5.66 -36.53 -27.46
CA ASP A 72 -6.16 -37.87 -27.21
C ASP A 72 -5.44 -38.57 -26.06
N SER A 73 -4.43 -37.94 -25.45
CA SER A 73 -3.65 -38.55 -24.39
C SER A 73 -4.25 -38.24 -22.99
N ASN A 74 -4.14 -39.19 -22.07
CA ASN A 74 -4.53 -38.97 -20.70
C ASN A 74 -3.72 -37.80 -20.04
N ALA A 75 -2.48 -37.63 -20.47
CA ALA A 75 -1.61 -36.54 -20.00
C ALA A 75 -2.18 -35.15 -20.36
N TYR A 76 -2.85 -35.00 -21.50
CA TYR A 76 -3.53 -33.76 -21.87
C TYR A 76 -4.64 -33.41 -20.88
N GLY A 77 -5.52 -34.37 -20.57
CA GLY A 77 -6.63 -34.16 -19.64
C GLY A 77 -6.12 -33.77 -18.22
N VAL A 78 -5.13 -34.50 -17.73
CA VAL A 78 -4.52 -34.21 -16.43
C VAL A 78 -3.88 -32.83 -16.38
N LEU A 79 -3.15 -32.43 -17.43
CA LEU A 79 -2.51 -31.12 -17.52
C LEU A 79 -3.53 -29.99 -17.57
N VAL A 80 -4.61 -30.16 -18.35
CA VAL A 80 -5.71 -29.18 -18.40
C VAL A 80 -6.39 -29.03 -17.05
N ASP A 81 -6.67 -30.13 -16.34
CA ASP A 81 -7.29 -30.09 -15.03
C ASP A 81 -6.41 -29.40 -13.98
N ILE A 82 -5.11 -29.66 -14.02
CA ILE A 82 -4.15 -29.02 -13.14
C ILE A 82 -4.04 -27.52 -13.45
N ALA A 83 -3.86 -27.13 -14.72
CA ALA A 83 -3.77 -25.75 -15.14
C ALA A 83 -5.05 -24.98 -14.81
N ALA A 84 -6.23 -25.58 -15.03
CA ALA A 84 -7.53 -25.00 -14.69
C ALA A 84 -7.72 -24.73 -13.18
N LYS A 85 -6.98 -25.40 -12.31
CA LYS A 85 -6.97 -25.16 -10.86
C LYS A 85 -5.85 -24.19 -10.44
N ILE A 86 -4.67 -24.32 -11.03
CA ILE A 86 -3.51 -23.49 -10.66
C ILE A 86 -3.71 -22.04 -11.11
N VAL A 87 -4.24 -21.78 -12.31
CA VAL A 87 -4.38 -20.40 -12.82
C VAL A 87 -5.29 -19.54 -11.95
N PRO A 88 -6.48 -19.99 -11.52
CA PRO A 88 -7.27 -19.24 -10.54
C PRO A 88 -6.58 -19.06 -9.19
N ALA A 89 -5.81 -20.05 -8.73
CA ALA A 89 -5.06 -19.92 -7.49
C ALA A 89 -3.97 -18.83 -7.59
N ILE A 90 -3.23 -18.79 -8.70
CA ILE A 90 -2.26 -17.71 -8.98
C ILE A 90 -2.97 -16.37 -9.07
N ASN A 91 -4.12 -16.31 -9.77
CA ASN A 91 -4.90 -15.08 -9.89
C ASN A 91 -5.35 -14.55 -8.51
N ASN A 92 -5.84 -15.41 -7.63
CA ASN A 92 -6.25 -15.03 -6.28
C ASN A 92 -5.04 -14.56 -5.45
N ARG A 93 -3.89 -15.23 -5.56
CA ARG A 93 -2.66 -14.80 -4.89
C ARG A 93 -2.17 -13.45 -5.43
N PHE A 94 -2.23 -13.24 -6.73
CA PHE A 94 -1.87 -11.97 -7.36
C PHE A 94 -2.76 -10.82 -6.87
N ILE A 95 -4.08 -11.03 -6.79
CA ILE A 95 -5.03 -10.06 -6.23
C ILE A 95 -4.68 -9.75 -4.76
N SER A 96 -4.42 -10.78 -3.97
CA SER A 96 -4.05 -10.62 -2.56
C SER A 96 -2.80 -9.78 -2.38
N LEU A 97 -1.73 -10.08 -3.14
CA LEU A 97 -0.48 -9.32 -3.12
C LEU A 97 -0.66 -7.87 -3.61
N SER A 98 -1.49 -7.66 -4.63
CA SER A 98 -1.80 -6.32 -5.14
C SER A 98 -2.55 -5.48 -4.12
N HIS A 99 -3.48 -6.07 -3.37
CA HIS A 99 -4.18 -5.39 -2.28
C HIS A 99 -3.22 -5.07 -1.12
N GLU A 100 -2.35 -6.00 -0.75
CA GLU A 100 -1.36 -5.82 0.30
C GLU A 100 -0.42 -4.65 -0.02
N LEU A 101 0.10 -4.59 -1.25
CA LEU A 101 0.92 -3.46 -1.73
C LEU A 101 0.16 -2.13 -1.71
N THR A 102 -1.11 -2.13 -2.10
CA THR A 102 -1.95 -0.93 -2.08
C THR A 102 -2.18 -0.43 -0.66
N ILE A 103 -2.47 -1.34 0.28
CA ILE A 103 -2.65 -1.01 1.69
C ILE A 103 -1.35 -0.45 2.27
N SER A 104 -0.20 -1.08 1.98
CA SER A 104 1.10 -0.61 2.46
C SER A 104 1.42 0.80 1.97
N LYS A 105 1.25 1.07 0.68
CA LYS A 105 1.45 2.42 0.10
C LYS A 105 0.50 3.46 0.69
N SER A 106 -0.76 3.07 0.92
CA SER A 106 -1.75 3.97 1.53
C SER A 106 -1.41 4.28 2.98
N ALA A 107 -0.91 3.30 3.74
CA ALA A 107 -0.47 3.49 5.11
C ALA A 107 0.76 4.40 5.20
N GLU A 108 1.73 4.27 4.29
CA GLU A 108 2.88 5.15 4.17
C GLU A 108 2.46 6.60 3.89
N SER A 109 1.62 6.80 2.87
CA SER A 109 1.10 8.14 2.53
C SER A 109 0.29 8.78 3.66
N LEU A 110 -0.45 7.98 4.42
CA LEU A 110 -1.19 8.46 5.59
C LEU A 110 -0.25 8.86 6.73
N THR A 111 0.83 8.10 6.94
CA THR A 111 1.88 8.41 7.91
C THR A 111 2.52 9.77 7.60
N ASP A 112 2.92 9.99 6.35
CA ASP A 112 3.51 11.25 5.90
C ASP A 112 2.54 12.43 6.10
N ALA A 113 1.26 12.23 5.79
CA ALA A 113 0.23 13.24 6.00
C ALA A 113 0.04 13.60 7.48
N ILE A 114 0.05 12.60 8.37
CA ILE A 114 -0.04 12.81 9.83
C ILE A 114 1.18 13.58 10.35
N GLU A 115 2.39 13.23 9.93
CA GLU A 115 3.61 13.92 10.31
C GLU A 115 3.61 15.38 9.84
N MET A 116 3.12 15.63 8.61
CA MET A 116 2.98 16.99 8.07
C MET A 116 1.98 17.81 8.88
N VAL A 117 0.82 17.27 9.22
CA VAL A 117 -0.19 17.96 10.04
C VAL A 117 0.33 18.21 11.44
N SER A 118 0.98 17.25 12.08
CA SER A 118 1.55 17.39 13.41
C SER A 118 2.62 18.50 13.48
N SER A 119 3.51 18.53 12.50
CA SER A 119 4.54 19.59 12.40
C SER A 119 3.91 20.97 12.11
N GLY A 120 2.87 21.01 11.27
CA GLY A 120 2.10 22.23 11.01
C GLY A 120 1.44 22.81 12.27
N ILE A 121 0.82 21.95 13.08
CA ILE A 121 0.23 22.35 14.37
C ILE A 121 1.28 22.97 15.30
N LEU A 122 2.45 22.33 15.44
CA LEU A 122 3.54 22.86 16.27
C LEU A 122 4.04 24.22 15.78
N ALA A 123 4.19 24.38 14.46
CA ALA A 123 4.58 25.65 13.85
C ALA A 123 3.54 26.76 14.13
N MET A 124 2.25 26.45 14.01
CA MET A 124 1.18 27.40 14.32
C MET A 124 1.15 27.80 15.80
N GLU A 125 1.43 26.86 16.72
CA GLU A 125 1.52 27.18 18.16
C GLU A 125 2.70 28.12 18.47
N LEU A 126 3.85 27.90 17.85
CA LEU A 126 5.01 28.77 17.99
C LEU A 126 4.75 30.18 17.43
N GLU A 127 4.14 30.25 16.26
CA GLU A 127 3.78 31.52 15.63
C GLU A 127 2.75 32.30 16.48
N LYS A 128 1.73 31.61 17.00
CA LYS A 128 0.76 32.19 17.92
C LYS A 128 1.42 32.79 19.17
N ARG A 129 2.36 32.07 19.79
CA ARG A 129 3.11 32.59 20.96
C ARG A 129 3.87 33.84 20.60
N LYS A 130 4.59 33.85 19.49
CA LYS A 130 5.34 35.01 19.03
C LYS A 130 4.44 36.22 18.81
N ILE A 131 3.28 36.05 18.17
CA ILE A 131 2.31 37.13 17.97
C ILE A 131 1.82 37.67 19.31
N ILE A 132 1.54 36.81 20.28
CA ILE A 132 1.11 37.23 21.61
C ILE A 132 2.20 38.03 22.29
N GLU A 133 3.46 37.58 22.26
CA GLU A 133 4.60 38.32 22.83
C GLU A 133 4.77 39.69 22.16
N ASP A 134 4.70 39.77 20.82
CA ASP A 134 4.79 41.01 20.08
C ASP A 134 3.66 42.00 20.45
N VAL A 135 2.44 41.51 20.62
CA VAL A 135 1.27 42.31 21.02
C VAL A 135 1.45 42.83 22.43
N ILE A 136 1.92 42.00 23.37
CA ILE A 136 2.19 42.43 24.78
C ILE A 136 3.25 43.52 24.79
N VAL A 137 4.35 43.39 24.04
CA VAL A 137 5.40 44.43 23.94
C VAL A 137 4.84 45.73 23.39
N GLN A 138 4.00 45.68 22.32
CA GLN A 138 3.39 46.90 21.78
C GLN A 138 2.44 47.57 22.75
N ILE A 139 1.66 46.80 23.53
CA ILE A 139 0.75 47.33 24.53
C ILE A 139 1.53 47.99 25.67
N ASN A 140 2.58 47.32 26.17
CA ASN A 140 3.42 47.89 27.22
C ASN A 140 4.07 49.21 26.78
N THR A 141 4.56 49.28 25.55
CA THR A 141 5.13 50.52 25.00
C THR A 141 4.06 51.63 24.89
N SER A 142 2.81 51.26 24.57
CA SER A 142 1.70 52.22 24.50
C SER A 142 1.28 52.73 25.90
N PHE A 143 1.32 51.86 26.91
CA PHE A 143 0.99 52.26 28.31
C PHE A 143 1.94 53.27 28.85
N HIS A 144 3.24 53.17 28.60
CA HIS A 144 4.21 54.18 28.96
C HIS A 144 3.89 55.57 28.39
N SER A 145 3.23 55.66 27.25
CA SER A 145 2.82 56.91 26.65
C SER A 145 1.55 57.51 27.28
N LEU A 146 0.78 56.69 28.01
CA LEU A 146 -0.50 57.06 28.62
C LEU A 146 -0.36 57.46 30.11
N GLU A 147 0.89 57.50 30.67
CA GLU A 147 1.17 57.87 32.08
C GLU A 147 0.36 57.04 33.10
N LEU A 148 0.15 55.73 32.78
CA LEU A 148 -0.50 54.78 33.68
C LEU A 148 0.41 54.45 34.87
N THR A 149 -0.20 54.14 36.01
CA THR A 149 0.54 53.63 37.14
C THR A 149 0.93 52.15 36.93
N ASP A 150 2.04 51.72 37.52
CA ASP A 150 2.54 50.32 37.44
C ASP A 150 1.44 49.28 37.77
N VAL A 151 0.53 49.59 38.67
CA VAL A 151 -0.57 48.72 39.10
C VAL A 151 -1.59 48.58 37.96
N GLN A 152 -1.86 49.64 37.24
CA GLN A 152 -2.79 49.64 36.10
C GLN A 152 -2.17 48.92 34.90
N GLU A 153 -0.90 49.15 34.60
CA GLU A 153 -0.16 48.45 33.55
C GLU A 153 -0.17 46.95 33.80
N ASN A 154 0.23 46.50 35.00
CA ASN A 154 0.24 45.08 35.35
C ASN A 154 -1.16 44.43 35.30
N TYR A 155 -2.20 45.15 35.70
CA TYR A 155 -3.57 44.68 35.59
C TYR A 155 -4.00 44.43 34.10
N PHE A 156 -3.73 45.38 33.23
CA PHE A 156 -4.06 45.25 31.82
C PHE A 156 -3.26 44.15 31.12
N VAL A 157 -1.95 44.06 31.41
CA VAL A 157 -1.09 43.00 30.86
C VAL A 157 -1.61 41.62 31.29
N SER A 158 -1.91 41.43 32.59
CA SER A 158 -2.42 40.15 33.08
C SER A 158 -3.81 39.78 32.49
N LEU A 159 -4.65 40.79 32.25
CA LEU A 159 -5.96 40.57 31.62
C LEU A 159 -5.83 40.18 30.16
N ILE A 160 -4.90 40.75 29.41
CA ILE A 160 -4.62 40.46 28.04
C ILE A 160 -3.98 39.06 27.91
N GLU A 161 -2.98 38.76 28.74
CA GLU A 161 -2.35 37.44 28.80
C GLU A 161 -3.39 36.34 29.06
N ASN A 162 -4.27 36.55 30.06
CA ASN A 162 -5.33 35.60 30.36
C ASN A 162 -6.33 35.40 29.21
N GLN A 163 -6.64 36.45 28.46
CA GLN A 163 -7.56 36.38 27.32
C GLN A 163 -6.90 35.76 26.06
N LEU A 164 -5.64 36.10 25.77
CA LEU A 164 -4.92 35.64 24.61
C LEU A 164 -4.37 34.22 24.76
N LEU A 165 -3.98 33.83 25.99
CA LEU A 165 -3.49 32.50 26.34
C LEU A 165 -4.64 31.52 26.66
N ASN A 166 -5.89 31.90 26.38
CA ASN A 166 -7.06 31.11 26.74
C ASN A 166 -6.85 29.65 26.40
N LYS A 167 -6.84 28.78 27.42
CA LYS A 167 -6.41 27.39 27.44
C LYS A 167 -7.18 26.46 26.49
N GLU A 168 -8.38 26.86 26.06
CA GLU A 168 -9.27 25.96 25.31
C GLU A 168 -8.75 25.63 23.90
N VAL A 169 -8.21 26.59 23.18
CA VAL A 169 -7.71 26.32 21.81
C VAL A 169 -6.43 25.49 21.84
N GLY A 170 -5.52 25.74 22.77
CA GLY A 170 -4.30 24.94 22.95
C GLY A 170 -4.61 23.48 23.31
N ASN A 171 -5.61 23.24 24.17
CA ASN A 171 -5.99 21.90 24.57
C ASN A 171 -6.62 21.10 23.42
N GLN A 172 -7.36 21.75 22.50
CA GLN A 172 -7.90 21.09 21.33
C GLN A 172 -6.81 20.63 20.37
N PHE A 173 -5.81 21.46 20.10
CA PHE A 173 -4.67 21.07 19.24
C PHE A 173 -3.83 19.94 19.85
N LEU A 174 -3.60 19.95 21.15
CA LEU A 174 -2.92 18.85 21.85
C LEU A 174 -3.71 17.55 21.74
N SER A 175 -5.02 17.60 21.94
CA SER A 175 -5.90 16.43 21.77
C SER A 175 -5.90 15.87 20.35
N ILE A 176 -5.88 16.74 19.33
CA ILE A 176 -5.79 16.32 17.91
C ILE A 176 -4.44 15.65 17.68
N ARG A 177 -3.33 16.24 18.14
CA ARG A 177 -2.01 15.66 18.02
C ARG A 177 -1.93 14.28 18.66
N ASP A 178 -2.38 14.13 19.89
CA ASP A 178 -2.37 12.86 20.63
C ASP A 178 -3.20 11.79 19.88
N THR A 179 -4.31 12.18 19.26
CA THR A 179 -5.13 11.28 18.42
C THR A 179 -4.37 10.86 17.17
N LEU A 180 -3.68 11.79 16.51
CA LEU A 180 -2.86 11.50 15.33
C LEU A 180 -1.68 10.59 15.66
N ASP A 181 -0.99 10.81 16.77
CA ASP A 181 0.13 9.98 17.25
C ASP A 181 -0.35 8.55 17.58
N ASN A 182 -1.55 8.40 18.16
CA ASN A 182 -2.16 7.10 18.39
C ASN A 182 -2.52 6.38 17.07
N CYS A 183 -3.06 7.10 16.09
CA CYS A 183 -3.33 6.55 14.76
C CYS A 183 -2.05 6.05 14.09
N LEU A 184 -0.99 6.86 14.14
CA LEU A 184 0.32 6.55 13.57
C LEU A 184 0.93 5.29 14.21
N SER A 185 0.85 5.17 15.53
CA SER A 185 1.29 3.99 16.28
C SER A 185 0.50 2.74 15.88
N SER A 186 -0.82 2.86 15.68
CA SER A 186 -1.67 1.76 15.24
C SER A 186 -1.33 1.29 13.84
N ILE A 187 -1.05 2.21 12.91
CA ILE A 187 -0.65 1.89 11.53
C ILE A 187 0.70 1.16 11.54
N LYS A 188 1.69 1.65 12.27
CA LYS A 188 3.03 1.02 12.39
C LYS A 188 2.94 -0.39 12.96
N ASN A 189 2.19 -0.58 14.03
CA ASN A 189 1.98 -1.92 14.62
C ASN A 189 1.30 -2.90 13.66
N THR A 190 0.36 -2.43 12.85
CA THR A 190 -0.31 -3.28 11.85
C THR A 190 0.64 -3.67 10.72
N GLN A 191 1.53 -2.79 10.29
CA GLN A 191 2.56 -3.09 9.29
C GLN A 191 3.57 -4.11 9.82
N GLU A 192 4.04 -3.99 11.06
CA GLU A 192 4.97 -4.94 11.68
C GLU A 192 4.34 -6.33 11.84
N MET A 193 3.05 -6.43 12.19
CA MET A 193 2.35 -7.72 12.26
C MET A 193 2.26 -8.40 10.88
N ASN A 194 1.99 -7.64 9.82
CA ASN A 194 1.91 -8.19 8.47
C ASN A 194 3.26 -8.70 7.96
N ILE A 195 4.37 -8.04 8.32
CA ILE A 195 5.73 -8.49 7.98
C ILE A 195 6.05 -9.81 8.70
N SER A 196 5.72 -9.92 9.99
CA SER A 196 5.99 -11.13 10.78
C SER A 196 5.17 -12.35 10.34
N VAL A 197 3.99 -12.17 9.75
CA VAL A 197 3.17 -13.26 9.20
C VAL A 197 3.73 -13.76 7.86
N ASN A 198 4.33 -12.88 7.05
CA ASN A 198 4.95 -13.26 5.78
C ASN A 198 6.30 -13.99 5.95
N ASP A 199 7.04 -13.71 7.02
CA ASP A 199 8.29 -14.42 7.34
C ASP A 199 8.04 -15.80 7.97
N ALA A 200 6.82 -16.10 8.39
CA ALA A 200 6.43 -17.37 8.99
C ALA A 200 5.86 -18.39 7.99
N VAL A 201 6.21 -18.32 6.70
CA VAL A 201 5.95 -19.43 5.77
C VAL A 201 6.95 -20.53 6.12
N PRO A 202 6.53 -21.68 6.68
CA PRO A 202 7.45 -22.77 6.97
C PRO A 202 8.03 -23.28 5.65
N GLU A 203 9.35 -23.37 5.56
CA GLU A 203 10.08 -24.08 4.49
C GLU A 203 9.83 -25.60 4.50
N ASP A 204 8.88 -26.09 5.27
CA ASP A 204 8.66 -27.51 5.52
C ASP A 204 7.37 -28.01 4.85
N TYR A 205 7.33 -27.98 3.50
CA TYR A 205 6.51 -28.94 2.75
C TYR A 205 7.35 -30.16 2.43
N GLN A 206 7.66 -30.93 3.47
CA GLN A 206 8.05 -32.32 3.32
C GLN A 206 6.79 -33.09 2.90
N ASP A 207 6.90 -33.70 1.74
CA ASP A 207 6.18 -34.89 1.24
C ASP A 207 4.79 -35.16 1.82
N VAL A 208 3.76 -34.60 1.17
CA VAL A 208 2.43 -35.21 1.23
C VAL A 208 2.38 -36.27 0.16
N GLU A 209 2.67 -37.52 0.53
CA GLU A 209 2.33 -38.69 -0.27
C GLU A 209 0.80 -38.68 -0.51
N LEU A 210 0.40 -38.42 -1.73
CA LEU A 210 -0.97 -38.58 -2.19
C LEU A 210 -1.13 -40.04 -2.62
N PHE A 211 -1.86 -40.81 -1.82
CA PHE A 211 -2.44 -42.09 -2.20
C PHE A 211 -3.51 -41.94 -3.26
#